data_58ef2a65172482f1b1e6db4698081024
#
_entry.id   58ef2a65172482f1b1e6db4698081024
#
_cell.length_a   1.000
_cell.length_b   1.000
_cell.length_c   1.000
_cell.angle_alpha   90.00
_cell.angle_beta   90.00
_cell.angle_gamma   90.00
#
_symmetry.space_group_name_H-M   'P 1'
#
loop_
_entity.id
_entity.type
_entity.pdbx_description
1 polymer ?
#
loop_
_entity_poly.entity_id
_entity_poly.type
_entity_poly.pdbx_seq_one_letter_code
_entity_poly.pdbx_strand_id
1 'polypeptide(L)'
;MAGAPAGDRFERDVVVIGGCGHVGLPLAIAFADRGAKVGIYDVSEAAVATVNAGKLPFDEPGAAGVLERVVNEGRLAASVDPSIVGSAEHVVVVIGTPVDEHLNPNQQAIPKALGSCSGHFRDGQLLILRSTVFPGVTALVEKMIAGLGVEIEVAFCPERIAEGKAMTELFELPQIVSARSPKGLERAAKLFGMLTNSIVEMTPEEAELAKLFTNVWRYIKFATANQFYMMANDRGLDFERIRKGLSQDYPRAADMPGAGFAAGPCLFKDTMQLAAFNNNNFALGHTAMTINEGLPLYLVHRLEQRFDLGSMTVGILGMAFKGESDDIRSSLSYKLKRILAFKAGEVLCTDPYVSAAVDPSLLPLEEVIERSDLLVVATPHPQYRGLVTSKPVADIWNVLGQGVKV
;
A
#
# COMPACT_ATOMS: atom_id res chain seq x y z
N MET A 1 -16.67 22.44 -40.08
CA MET A 1 -17.65 21.61 -39.36
C MET A 1 -17.33 21.71 -37.88
N ALA A 2 -18.19 22.35 -37.09
CA ALA A 2 -17.99 22.46 -35.65
C ALA A 2 -18.14 21.07 -35.03
N GLY A 3 -17.09 20.59 -34.34
CA GLY A 3 -17.11 19.32 -33.63
C GLY A 3 -18.18 19.32 -32.54
N ALA A 4 -18.90 18.20 -32.39
CA ALA A 4 -19.81 17.99 -31.28
C ALA A 4 -19.10 18.20 -29.93
N PRO A 5 -19.77 18.68 -28.88
CA PRO A 5 -19.18 18.83 -27.56
C PRO A 5 -18.68 17.45 -27.06
N ALA A 6 -17.52 17.44 -26.39
CA ALA A 6 -16.79 16.24 -25.97
C ALA A 6 -17.62 15.24 -25.11
N GLY A 7 -18.75 15.64 -24.56
CA GLY A 7 -19.61 14.81 -23.71
C GLY A 7 -20.42 13.72 -24.41
N ASP A 8 -20.58 13.78 -25.76
CA ASP A 8 -21.36 12.79 -26.53
C ASP A 8 -20.51 11.66 -27.16
N ARG A 9 -19.18 11.68 -26.94
CA ARG A 9 -18.26 10.76 -27.63
C ARG A 9 -18.00 9.46 -26.86
N PHE A 10 -18.12 9.49 -25.53
CA PHE A 10 -17.83 8.36 -24.64
C PHE A 10 -19.05 8.01 -23.78
N GLU A 11 -19.26 6.71 -23.55
CA GLU A 11 -20.36 6.21 -22.73
C GLU A 11 -20.08 6.35 -21.23
N ARG A 12 -18.80 6.40 -20.87
CA ARG A 12 -18.28 6.46 -19.49
C ARG A 12 -17.34 7.63 -19.31
N ASP A 13 -17.31 8.16 -18.10
CA ASP A 13 -16.38 9.21 -17.72
C ASP A 13 -14.99 8.63 -17.43
N VAL A 14 -14.96 7.47 -16.74
CA VAL A 14 -13.71 6.83 -16.28
C VAL A 14 -13.77 5.32 -16.48
N VAL A 15 -12.65 4.72 -16.92
CA VAL A 15 -12.37 3.29 -16.77
C VAL A 15 -11.10 3.09 -15.97
N VAL A 16 -11.12 2.20 -14.97
CA VAL A 16 -9.95 1.84 -14.16
C VAL A 16 -9.46 0.46 -14.57
N ILE A 17 -8.24 0.40 -15.13
CA ILE A 17 -7.55 -0.86 -15.46
C ILE A 17 -6.87 -1.38 -14.19
N GLY A 18 -7.12 -2.66 -13.83
CA GLY A 18 -6.69 -3.26 -12.56
C GLY A 18 -7.53 -2.73 -11.38
N GLY A 19 -8.79 -2.40 -11.66
CA GLY A 19 -9.66 -1.66 -10.75
C GLY A 19 -10.34 -2.50 -9.66
N CYS A 20 -10.11 -3.82 -9.57
CA CYS A 20 -10.67 -4.64 -8.49
C CYS A 20 -9.73 -4.80 -7.27
N GLY A 21 -8.54 -4.19 -7.28
CA GLY A 21 -7.57 -4.25 -6.19
C GLY A 21 -7.71 -3.11 -5.16
N HIS A 22 -6.89 -3.18 -4.09
CA HIS A 22 -6.91 -2.26 -2.92
C HIS A 22 -6.73 -0.76 -3.23
N VAL A 23 -6.21 -0.40 -4.38
CA VAL A 23 -6.07 1.00 -4.82
C VAL A 23 -7.13 1.35 -5.86
N GLY A 24 -7.36 0.45 -6.82
CA GLY A 24 -8.23 0.71 -7.96
C GLY A 24 -9.71 0.74 -7.59
N LEU A 25 -10.16 -0.18 -6.73
CA LEU A 25 -11.58 -0.28 -6.36
C LEU A 25 -12.04 0.92 -5.52
N PRO A 26 -11.34 1.33 -4.46
CA PRO A 26 -11.71 2.55 -3.74
C PRO A 26 -11.74 3.80 -4.63
N LEU A 27 -10.79 3.93 -5.57
CA LEU A 27 -10.78 5.04 -6.52
C LEU A 27 -12.00 5.02 -7.44
N ALA A 28 -12.35 3.84 -7.99
CA ALA A 28 -13.53 3.67 -8.85
C ALA A 28 -14.82 3.99 -8.08
N ILE A 29 -14.93 3.52 -6.83
CA ILE A 29 -16.05 3.83 -5.92
C ILE A 29 -16.14 5.34 -5.68
N ALA A 30 -15.01 6.01 -5.36
CA ALA A 30 -14.98 7.43 -5.07
C ALA A 30 -15.43 8.27 -6.28
N PHE A 31 -14.99 7.97 -7.49
CA PHE A 31 -15.48 8.65 -8.69
C PHE A 31 -16.97 8.40 -8.94
N ALA A 32 -17.44 7.16 -8.79
CA ALA A 32 -18.85 6.82 -8.95
C ALA A 32 -19.74 7.50 -7.90
N ASP A 33 -19.28 7.62 -6.67
CA ASP A 33 -19.93 8.36 -5.58
C ASP A 33 -20.06 9.85 -5.89
N ARG A 34 -19.07 10.43 -6.58
CA ARG A 34 -19.12 11.82 -7.08
C ARG A 34 -19.93 11.99 -8.37
N GLY A 35 -20.62 10.95 -8.83
CA GLY A 35 -21.56 11.00 -9.94
C GLY A 35 -21.00 10.61 -11.30
N ALA A 36 -19.72 10.21 -11.39
CA ALA A 36 -19.16 9.70 -12.64
C ALA A 36 -19.72 8.33 -13.01
N LYS A 37 -19.81 8.05 -14.31
CA LYS A 37 -20.06 6.70 -14.84
C LYS A 37 -18.71 5.99 -14.95
N VAL A 38 -18.51 4.97 -14.12
CA VAL A 38 -17.23 4.29 -13.96
C VAL A 38 -17.29 2.86 -14.48
N GLY A 39 -16.33 2.48 -15.30
CA GLY A 39 -16.03 1.10 -15.66
C GLY A 39 -14.80 0.59 -14.95
N ILE A 40 -14.72 -0.69 -14.68
CA ILE A 40 -13.51 -1.37 -14.23
C ILE A 40 -13.16 -2.44 -15.26
N TYR A 41 -11.92 -2.48 -15.69
CA TYR A 41 -11.33 -3.62 -16.38
C TYR A 41 -10.39 -4.34 -15.45
N ASP A 42 -10.63 -5.62 -15.19
CA ASP A 42 -9.74 -6.46 -14.38
C ASP A 42 -9.69 -7.89 -14.96
N VAL A 43 -8.55 -8.54 -14.81
CA VAL A 43 -8.33 -9.90 -15.34
C VAL A 43 -8.89 -11.00 -14.42
N SER A 44 -9.26 -10.67 -13.19
CA SER A 44 -9.79 -11.60 -12.20
C SER A 44 -11.31 -11.73 -12.34
N GLU A 45 -11.80 -12.80 -12.97
CA GLU A 45 -13.22 -13.10 -13.07
C GLU A 45 -13.93 -13.13 -11.72
N ALA A 46 -13.28 -13.72 -10.69
CA ALA A 46 -13.83 -13.81 -9.35
C ALA A 46 -13.98 -12.43 -8.69
N ALA A 47 -12.98 -11.55 -8.83
CA ALA A 47 -13.05 -10.20 -8.29
C ALA A 47 -14.09 -9.35 -9.02
N VAL A 48 -14.16 -9.45 -10.35
CA VAL A 48 -15.17 -8.78 -11.17
C VAL A 48 -16.59 -9.22 -10.78
N ALA A 49 -16.83 -10.52 -10.59
CA ALA A 49 -18.13 -11.03 -10.16
C ALA A 49 -18.49 -10.50 -8.74
N THR A 50 -17.53 -10.46 -7.83
CA THR A 50 -17.73 -9.96 -6.46
C THR A 50 -18.10 -8.47 -6.48
N VAL A 51 -17.37 -7.64 -7.25
CA VAL A 51 -17.64 -6.19 -7.37
C VAL A 51 -19.01 -5.95 -8.01
N ASN A 52 -19.38 -6.67 -9.08
CA ASN A 52 -20.69 -6.53 -9.73
C ASN A 52 -21.85 -7.01 -8.83
N ALA A 53 -21.57 -7.85 -7.83
CA ALA A 53 -22.55 -8.21 -6.79
C ALA A 53 -22.65 -7.15 -5.68
N GLY A 54 -21.97 -6.00 -5.79
CA GLY A 54 -21.95 -4.94 -4.79
C GLY A 54 -21.13 -5.29 -3.53
N LYS A 55 -20.20 -6.25 -3.63
CA LYS A 55 -19.41 -6.74 -2.49
C LYS A 55 -17.93 -6.39 -2.66
N LEU A 56 -17.26 -6.14 -1.53
CA LEU A 56 -15.81 -5.91 -1.52
C LEU A 56 -15.06 -7.25 -1.53
N PRO A 57 -14.00 -7.39 -2.34
CA PRO A 57 -13.13 -8.56 -2.31
C PRO A 57 -12.07 -8.53 -1.18
N PHE A 58 -11.96 -7.41 -0.44
CA PHE A 58 -11.06 -7.18 0.69
C PHE A 58 -11.70 -6.19 1.66
N ASP A 59 -11.13 -6.02 2.85
CA ASP A 59 -11.63 -5.05 3.83
C ASP A 59 -11.14 -3.62 3.52
N GLU A 60 -12.10 -2.69 3.35
CA GLU A 60 -11.83 -1.25 3.21
C GLU A 60 -12.95 -0.48 3.92
N PRO A 61 -12.65 0.10 5.10
CA PRO A 61 -13.63 0.80 5.90
C PRO A 61 -14.36 1.91 5.14
N GLY A 62 -15.69 1.91 5.23
CA GLY A 62 -16.54 2.91 4.58
C GLY A 62 -16.87 2.63 3.10
N ALA A 63 -16.25 1.63 2.46
CA ALA A 63 -16.46 1.37 1.04
C ALA A 63 -17.70 0.51 0.73
N ALA A 64 -18.06 -0.46 1.59
CA ALA A 64 -19.06 -1.49 1.28
C ALA A 64 -20.43 -0.90 0.91
N GLY A 65 -21.00 -0.04 1.74
CA GLY A 65 -22.32 0.56 1.46
C GLY A 65 -22.32 1.50 0.26
N VAL A 66 -21.19 2.16 -0.01
CA VAL A 66 -21.04 3.03 -1.18
C VAL A 66 -20.96 2.18 -2.44
N LEU A 67 -20.17 1.11 -2.44
CA LEU A 67 -20.08 0.17 -3.58
C LEU A 67 -21.44 -0.42 -3.95
N GLU A 68 -22.15 -0.98 -2.95
CA GLU A 68 -23.50 -1.54 -3.18
C GLU A 68 -24.44 -0.51 -3.83
N ARG A 69 -24.43 0.72 -3.33
CA ARG A 69 -25.26 1.79 -3.86
C ARG A 69 -24.89 2.15 -5.30
N VAL A 70 -23.62 2.41 -5.61
CA VAL A 70 -23.20 2.87 -6.96
C VAL A 70 -23.34 1.78 -8.02
N VAL A 71 -23.22 0.50 -7.63
CA VAL A 71 -23.52 -0.64 -8.51
C VAL A 71 -25.02 -0.73 -8.81
N ASN A 72 -25.87 -0.65 -7.78
CA ASN A 72 -27.33 -0.68 -7.93
C ASN A 72 -27.86 0.50 -8.76
N GLU A 73 -27.24 1.66 -8.68
CA GLU A 73 -27.55 2.84 -9.48
C GLU A 73 -27.00 2.77 -10.92
N GLY A 74 -26.27 1.70 -11.28
CA GLY A 74 -25.66 1.52 -12.59
C GLY A 74 -24.52 2.51 -12.90
N ARG A 75 -23.94 3.16 -11.88
CA ARG A 75 -22.80 4.08 -12.04
C ARG A 75 -21.46 3.37 -12.04
N LEU A 76 -21.37 2.16 -11.50
CA LEU A 76 -20.15 1.36 -11.50
C LEU A 76 -20.44 -0.04 -12.02
N ALA A 77 -19.62 -0.51 -12.96
CA ALA A 77 -19.64 -1.88 -13.45
C ALA A 77 -18.24 -2.38 -13.77
N ALA A 78 -17.94 -3.63 -13.45
CA ALA A 78 -16.66 -4.28 -13.74
C ALA A 78 -16.79 -5.29 -14.90
N SER A 79 -15.73 -5.47 -15.67
CA SER A 79 -15.66 -6.38 -16.81
C SER A 79 -14.27 -7.02 -16.93
N VAL A 80 -14.24 -8.25 -17.43
CA VAL A 80 -13.01 -8.91 -17.89
C VAL A 80 -12.72 -8.66 -19.37
N ASP A 81 -13.64 -8.00 -20.08
CA ASP A 81 -13.48 -7.65 -21.50
C ASP A 81 -12.73 -6.32 -21.62
N PRO A 82 -11.51 -6.30 -22.23
CA PRO A 82 -10.72 -5.08 -22.40
C PRO A 82 -11.38 -4.05 -23.32
N SER A 83 -12.40 -4.41 -24.10
CA SER A 83 -13.15 -3.48 -24.96
C SER A 83 -13.78 -2.33 -24.18
N ILE A 84 -14.08 -2.52 -22.89
CA ILE A 84 -14.60 -1.48 -21.99
C ILE A 84 -13.67 -0.25 -21.93
N VAL A 85 -12.36 -0.42 -22.14
CA VAL A 85 -11.38 0.69 -22.13
C VAL A 85 -11.72 1.73 -23.19
N GLY A 86 -12.21 1.32 -24.36
CA GLY A 86 -12.61 2.23 -25.43
C GLY A 86 -13.89 3.02 -25.15
N SER A 87 -14.63 2.70 -24.09
CA SER A 87 -15.90 3.36 -23.76
C SER A 87 -15.74 4.63 -22.92
N ALA A 88 -14.55 4.91 -22.38
CA ALA A 88 -14.34 6.00 -21.41
C ALA A 88 -13.49 7.14 -21.95
N GLU A 89 -13.79 8.36 -21.50
CA GLU A 89 -12.98 9.55 -21.76
C GLU A 89 -11.63 9.51 -21.01
N HIS A 90 -11.62 9.00 -19.78
CA HIS A 90 -10.41 8.88 -18.95
C HIS A 90 -10.13 7.42 -18.63
N VAL A 91 -8.91 6.97 -18.89
CA VAL A 91 -8.46 5.60 -18.59
C VAL A 91 -7.38 5.67 -17.51
N VAL A 92 -7.70 5.17 -16.31
CA VAL A 92 -6.80 5.18 -15.16
C VAL A 92 -6.17 3.80 -14.98
N VAL A 93 -4.84 3.74 -14.93
CA VAL A 93 -4.09 2.47 -14.81
C VAL A 93 -3.62 2.28 -13.37
N VAL A 94 -4.14 1.23 -12.73
CA VAL A 94 -3.81 0.85 -11.35
C VAL A 94 -3.44 -0.62 -11.33
N ILE A 95 -2.17 -0.91 -11.60
CA ILE A 95 -1.66 -2.29 -11.61
C ILE A 95 -0.46 -2.43 -10.67
N GLY A 96 -0.20 -3.64 -10.21
CA GLY A 96 0.98 -3.96 -9.42
C GLY A 96 2.26 -3.75 -10.22
N THR A 97 3.26 -3.13 -9.60
CA THR A 97 4.60 -2.92 -10.16
C THR A 97 5.65 -3.57 -9.23
N PRO A 98 5.75 -4.92 -9.23
CA PRO A 98 6.64 -5.63 -8.32
C PRO A 98 8.11 -5.41 -8.68
N VAL A 99 8.98 -5.72 -7.72
CA VAL A 99 10.41 -5.99 -7.98
C VAL A 99 10.61 -7.51 -8.11
N ASP A 100 11.62 -7.89 -8.88
CA ASP A 100 12.01 -9.30 -9.01
C ASP A 100 12.83 -9.79 -7.80
N GLU A 101 13.28 -11.05 -7.83
CA GLU A 101 14.12 -11.68 -6.78
C GLU A 101 15.48 -10.99 -6.62
N HIS A 102 15.92 -10.20 -7.58
CA HIS A 102 17.15 -9.42 -7.53
C HIS A 102 16.89 -7.95 -7.15
N LEU A 103 15.66 -7.64 -6.73
CA LEU A 103 15.19 -6.29 -6.38
C LEU A 103 15.17 -5.31 -7.55
N ASN A 104 15.17 -5.80 -8.81
CA ASN A 104 15.04 -4.96 -9.97
C ASN A 104 13.56 -4.60 -10.22
N PRO A 105 13.27 -3.33 -10.55
CA PRO A 105 11.92 -2.90 -10.90
C PRO A 105 11.45 -3.52 -12.23
N ASN A 106 10.22 -4.03 -12.27
CA ASN A 106 9.62 -4.47 -13.51
C ASN A 106 9.06 -3.29 -14.32
N GLN A 107 9.94 -2.66 -15.13
CA GLN A 107 9.58 -1.51 -15.96
C GLN A 107 8.57 -1.86 -17.07
N GLN A 108 8.42 -3.14 -17.41
CA GLN A 108 7.52 -3.60 -18.47
C GLN A 108 6.12 -3.94 -17.98
N ALA A 109 5.86 -3.89 -16.68
CA ALA A 109 4.55 -4.26 -16.12
C ALA A 109 3.41 -3.41 -16.70
N ILE A 110 3.56 -2.08 -16.71
CA ILE A 110 2.58 -1.16 -17.28
C ILE A 110 2.49 -1.26 -18.81
N PRO A 111 3.59 -1.18 -19.59
CA PRO A 111 3.55 -1.40 -21.03
C PRO A 111 2.88 -2.71 -21.44
N LYS A 112 3.15 -3.80 -20.72
CA LYS A 112 2.53 -5.12 -20.99
C LYS A 112 1.02 -5.11 -20.73
N ALA A 113 0.57 -4.53 -19.62
CA ALA A 113 -0.86 -4.42 -19.30
C ALA A 113 -1.59 -3.54 -20.33
N LEU A 114 -1.00 -2.41 -20.75
CA LEU A 114 -1.56 -1.55 -21.78
C LEU A 114 -1.55 -2.22 -23.15
N GLY A 115 -0.57 -3.07 -23.43
CA GLY A 115 -0.49 -3.87 -24.66
C GLY A 115 -1.72 -4.77 -24.87
N SER A 116 -2.25 -5.36 -23.78
CA SER A 116 -3.48 -6.17 -23.85
C SER A 116 -4.74 -5.36 -24.17
N CYS A 117 -4.72 -4.05 -23.99
CA CYS A 117 -5.81 -3.13 -24.28
C CYS A 117 -5.57 -2.28 -25.52
N SER A 118 -4.41 -2.44 -26.21
CA SER A 118 -3.95 -1.52 -27.25
C SER A 118 -4.92 -1.33 -28.42
N GLY A 119 -5.65 -2.37 -28.81
CA GLY A 119 -6.65 -2.32 -29.88
C GLY A 119 -7.96 -1.60 -29.51
N HIS A 120 -8.13 -1.21 -28.26
CA HIS A 120 -9.38 -0.61 -27.77
C HIS A 120 -9.25 0.89 -27.45
N PHE A 121 -8.04 1.45 -27.48
CA PHE A 121 -7.84 2.89 -27.30
C PHE A 121 -8.46 3.71 -28.43
N ARG A 122 -8.96 4.89 -28.09
CA ARG A 122 -9.62 5.80 -29.04
C ARG A 122 -9.09 7.23 -28.92
N ASP A 123 -9.13 7.96 -30.03
CA ASP A 123 -8.76 9.37 -30.06
C ASP A 123 -9.53 10.19 -29.04
N GLY A 124 -8.84 11.10 -28.38
CA GLY A 124 -9.40 12.02 -27.41
C GLY A 124 -9.46 11.49 -25.99
N GLN A 125 -9.04 10.25 -25.72
CA GLN A 125 -8.89 9.75 -24.37
C GLN A 125 -7.76 10.46 -23.61
N LEU A 126 -7.83 10.45 -22.28
CA LEU A 126 -6.72 10.76 -21.38
C LEU A 126 -6.32 9.48 -20.67
N LEU A 127 -5.11 9.00 -20.90
CA LEU A 127 -4.52 7.86 -20.19
C LEU A 127 -3.78 8.37 -18.96
N ILE A 128 -4.17 7.88 -17.78
CA ILE A 128 -3.63 8.32 -16.50
C ILE A 128 -2.93 7.15 -15.81
N LEU A 129 -1.62 7.24 -15.64
CA LEU A 129 -0.87 6.29 -14.85
C LEU A 129 -0.99 6.66 -13.38
N ARG A 130 -1.44 5.74 -12.54
CA ARG A 130 -1.62 5.95 -11.09
C ARG A 130 -0.77 5.02 -10.24
N SER A 131 -0.33 3.89 -10.80
CA SER A 131 0.59 2.97 -10.16
C SER A 131 1.92 3.64 -9.85
N THR A 132 2.60 3.21 -8.78
CA THR A 132 4.01 3.60 -8.58
C THR A 132 4.87 3.03 -9.70
N VAL A 133 5.62 3.88 -10.36
CA VAL A 133 6.44 3.50 -11.51
C VAL A 133 7.93 3.73 -11.25
N PHE A 134 8.76 3.01 -11.98
CA PHE A 134 10.18 3.36 -12.10
C PHE A 134 10.32 4.67 -12.90
N PRO A 135 11.20 5.61 -12.48
CA PRO A 135 11.36 6.87 -13.18
C PRO A 135 11.68 6.68 -14.67
N GLY A 136 10.92 7.37 -15.52
CA GLY A 136 10.98 7.26 -16.98
C GLY A 136 9.90 6.37 -17.61
N VAL A 137 9.09 5.64 -16.82
CA VAL A 137 8.03 4.79 -17.37
C VAL A 137 6.92 5.62 -18.03
N THR A 138 6.63 6.83 -17.55
CA THR A 138 5.66 7.71 -18.21
C THR A 138 6.10 8.03 -19.64
N ALA A 139 7.37 8.41 -19.84
CA ALA A 139 7.91 8.67 -21.17
C ALA A 139 7.90 7.42 -22.08
N LEU A 140 8.14 6.23 -21.50
CA LEU A 140 8.04 4.96 -22.22
C LEU A 140 6.60 4.69 -22.68
N VAL A 141 5.62 4.95 -21.84
CA VAL A 141 4.19 4.80 -22.18
C VAL A 141 3.77 5.83 -23.24
N GLU A 142 4.18 7.09 -23.12
CA GLU A 142 3.94 8.11 -24.14
C GLU A 142 4.43 7.66 -25.52
N LYS A 143 5.66 7.14 -25.59
CA LYS A 143 6.23 6.61 -26.83
C LYS A 143 5.45 5.40 -27.37
N MET A 144 4.99 4.51 -26.48
CA MET A 144 4.19 3.35 -26.85
C MET A 144 2.84 3.79 -27.45
N ILE A 145 2.14 4.71 -26.78
CA ILE A 145 0.83 5.23 -27.21
C ILE A 145 0.95 5.95 -28.56
N ALA A 146 1.97 6.78 -28.74
CA ALA A 146 2.24 7.43 -30.03
C ALA A 146 2.42 6.44 -31.19
N GLY A 147 2.93 5.23 -30.90
CA GLY A 147 3.07 4.15 -31.88
C GLY A 147 1.77 3.46 -32.27
N LEU A 148 0.66 3.68 -31.56
CA LEU A 148 -0.64 3.07 -31.85
C LEU A 148 -1.45 3.83 -32.93
N GLY A 149 -1.02 5.05 -33.29
CA GLY A 149 -1.72 5.86 -34.30
C GLY A 149 -3.02 6.49 -33.80
N VAL A 150 -3.18 6.63 -32.48
CA VAL A 150 -4.33 7.28 -31.81
C VAL A 150 -3.85 8.54 -31.06
N GLU A 151 -4.72 9.59 -31.07
CA GLU A 151 -4.44 10.83 -30.36
C GLU A 151 -4.90 10.75 -28.89
N ILE A 152 -3.98 10.36 -28.00
CA ILE A 152 -4.21 10.20 -26.56
C ILE A 152 -3.20 11.04 -25.79
N GLU A 153 -3.69 11.84 -24.85
CA GLU A 153 -2.88 12.50 -23.84
C GLU A 153 -2.49 11.51 -22.74
N VAL A 154 -1.26 11.60 -22.22
CA VAL A 154 -0.79 10.78 -21.11
C VAL A 154 -0.51 11.67 -19.90
N ALA A 155 -1.01 11.26 -18.74
CA ALA A 155 -0.79 11.90 -17.45
C ALA A 155 -0.23 10.88 -16.44
N PHE A 156 0.52 11.39 -15.46
CA PHE A 156 0.94 10.61 -14.30
C PHE A 156 0.38 11.26 -13.02
N CYS A 157 -0.48 10.55 -12.32
CA CYS A 157 -1.17 11.04 -11.13
C CYS A 157 -1.06 10.00 -10.03
N PRO A 158 0.09 9.93 -9.31
CA PRO A 158 0.39 8.84 -8.39
C PRO A 158 -0.55 8.77 -7.19
N GLU A 159 -0.88 7.55 -6.75
CA GLU A 159 -1.65 7.33 -5.54
C GLU A 159 -0.77 7.45 -4.29
N ARG A 160 -1.32 8.12 -3.25
CA ARG A 160 -0.63 8.31 -1.96
C ARG A 160 -1.44 7.87 -0.74
N ILE A 161 -2.63 7.32 -0.94
CA ILE A 161 -3.47 6.80 0.15
C ILE A 161 -2.77 5.67 0.92
N ALA A 162 -3.14 5.53 2.19
CA ALA A 162 -2.84 4.34 2.98
C ALA A 162 -3.99 3.33 2.82
N GLU A 163 -3.67 2.07 2.63
CA GLU A 163 -4.62 0.96 2.62
C GLU A 163 -5.46 0.97 3.91
N GLY A 164 -6.78 0.73 3.81
CA GLY A 164 -7.73 0.82 4.91
C GLY A 164 -8.12 2.26 5.29
N LYS A 165 -7.65 3.28 4.53
CA LYS A 165 -8.03 4.69 4.70
C LYS A 165 -8.42 5.35 3.38
N ALA A 166 -8.57 4.58 2.32
CA ALA A 166 -8.78 5.11 0.98
C ALA A 166 -10.03 5.98 0.89
N MET A 167 -11.14 5.55 1.50
CA MET A 167 -12.41 6.27 1.43
C MET A 167 -12.42 7.62 2.18
N THR A 168 -11.40 7.90 2.97
CA THR A 168 -11.18 9.20 3.62
C THR A 168 -10.07 9.97 2.89
N GLU A 169 -8.92 9.33 2.70
CA GLU A 169 -7.72 10.00 2.17
C GLU A 169 -7.83 10.40 0.70
N LEU A 170 -8.67 9.74 -0.12
CA LEU A 170 -8.95 10.16 -1.50
C LEU A 170 -9.57 11.56 -1.57
N PHE A 171 -10.31 11.97 -0.55
CA PHE A 171 -10.99 13.27 -0.47
C PHE A 171 -10.18 14.32 0.31
N GLU A 172 -9.33 13.90 1.24
CA GLU A 172 -8.58 14.82 2.12
C GLU A 172 -7.18 15.14 1.60
N LEU A 173 -6.50 14.17 0.97
CA LEU A 173 -5.13 14.38 0.53
C LEU A 173 -5.06 15.21 -0.76
N PRO A 174 -4.07 16.12 -0.87
CA PRO A 174 -3.77 16.78 -2.13
C PRO A 174 -3.45 15.75 -3.22
N GLN A 175 -4.00 15.91 -4.41
CA GLN A 175 -3.69 15.04 -5.54
C GLN A 175 -2.55 15.63 -6.37
N ILE A 176 -1.49 14.84 -6.58
CA ILE A 176 -0.44 15.18 -7.55
C ILE A 176 -0.97 14.86 -8.94
N VAL A 177 -0.90 15.83 -9.83
CA VAL A 177 -1.23 15.68 -11.24
C VAL A 177 -0.08 16.15 -12.11
N SER A 178 0.20 15.42 -13.19
CA SER A 178 1.25 15.80 -14.13
C SER A 178 0.91 15.34 -15.54
N ALA A 179 1.25 16.13 -16.52
CA ALA A 179 1.23 15.80 -17.94
C ALA A 179 2.20 16.70 -18.68
N ARG A 180 2.61 16.31 -19.91
CA ARG A 180 3.48 17.17 -20.72
C ARG A 180 2.72 18.28 -21.40
N SER A 181 1.48 18.05 -21.80
CA SER A 181 0.67 19.07 -22.45
C SER A 181 -0.18 19.82 -21.42
N PRO A 182 -0.40 21.15 -21.62
CA PRO A 182 -1.35 21.92 -20.79
C PRO A 182 -2.75 21.32 -20.81
N LYS A 183 -3.20 20.79 -21.95
CA LYS A 183 -4.52 20.17 -22.10
C LYS A 183 -4.63 18.89 -21.27
N GLY A 184 -3.61 18.01 -21.29
CA GLY A 184 -3.58 16.80 -20.45
C GLY A 184 -3.58 17.14 -18.97
N LEU A 185 -2.80 18.15 -18.56
CA LEU A 185 -2.73 18.64 -17.19
C LEU A 185 -4.09 19.18 -16.70
N GLU A 186 -4.72 20.06 -17.48
CA GLU A 186 -6.05 20.60 -17.17
C GLU A 186 -7.11 19.49 -17.01
N ARG A 187 -7.13 18.53 -17.93
CA ARG A 187 -8.06 17.39 -17.88
C ARG A 187 -7.84 16.52 -16.65
N ALA A 188 -6.58 16.21 -16.34
CA ALA A 188 -6.24 15.43 -15.12
C ALA A 188 -6.63 16.21 -13.85
N ALA A 189 -6.32 17.50 -13.77
CA ALA A 189 -6.71 18.36 -12.65
C ALA A 189 -8.24 18.43 -12.47
N LYS A 190 -8.99 18.54 -13.58
CA LYS A 190 -10.47 18.53 -13.55
C LYS A 190 -11.01 17.20 -13.03
N LEU A 191 -10.47 16.07 -13.49
CA LEU A 191 -10.91 14.75 -13.06
C LEU A 191 -10.68 14.56 -11.55
N PHE A 192 -9.45 14.79 -11.07
CA PHE A 192 -9.13 14.63 -9.63
C PHE A 192 -9.73 15.73 -8.78
N GLY A 193 -10.07 16.87 -9.35
CA GLY A 193 -10.87 17.94 -8.72
C GLY A 193 -12.28 17.52 -8.31
N MET A 194 -12.80 16.39 -8.84
CA MET A 194 -14.05 15.79 -8.35
C MET A 194 -13.87 15.19 -6.94
N LEU A 195 -12.65 14.78 -6.58
CA LEU A 195 -12.35 14.16 -5.29
C LEU A 195 -11.89 15.17 -4.26
N THR A 196 -10.99 16.09 -4.61
CA THR A 196 -10.40 17.07 -3.70
C THR A 196 -10.14 18.40 -4.40
N ASN A 197 -10.25 19.50 -3.65
CA ASN A 197 -9.91 20.84 -4.15
C ASN A 197 -8.41 21.13 -4.13
N SER A 198 -7.59 20.23 -3.54
CA SER A 198 -6.15 20.43 -3.41
C SER A 198 -5.41 19.66 -4.51
N ILE A 199 -4.99 20.36 -5.56
CA ILE A 199 -4.23 19.83 -6.68
C ILE A 199 -2.81 20.37 -6.61
N VAL A 200 -1.82 19.50 -6.80
CA VAL A 200 -0.41 19.84 -6.87
C VAL A 200 0.11 19.46 -8.26
N GLU A 201 0.41 20.46 -9.07
CA GLU A 201 0.89 20.27 -10.42
C GLU A 201 2.40 20.10 -10.45
N MET A 202 2.88 19.16 -11.26
CA MET A 202 4.30 18.86 -11.46
C MET A 202 4.55 18.44 -12.92
N THR A 203 5.82 18.33 -13.31
CA THR A 203 6.19 17.57 -14.50
C THR A 203 6.07 16.07 -14.21
N PRO A 204 5.89 15.21 -15.24
CA PRO A 204 5.81 13.76 -15.05
C PRO A 204 7.01 13.19 -14.28
N GLU A 205 8.22 13.64 -14.60
CA GLU A 205 9.46 13.19 -13.95
C GLU A 205 9.52 13.59 -12.47
N GLU A 206 9.10 14.81 -12.14
CA GLU A 206 9.00 15.26 -10.73
C GLU A 206 7.96 14.44 -9.97
N ALA A 207 6.82 14.16 -10.58
CA ALA A 207 5.75 13.38 -9.93
C ALA A 207 6.15 11.92 -9.71
N GLU A 208 6.88 11.29 -10.66
CA GLU A 208 7.44 9.94 -10.49
C GLU A 208 8.39 9.88 -9.28
N LEU A 209 9.32 10.83 -9.20
CA LEU A 209 10.25 10.91 -8.07
C LEU A 209 9.54 11.28 -6.76
N ALA A 210 8.59 12.23 -6.78
CA ALA A 210 7.83 12.63 -5.60
C ALA A 210 7.08 11.45 -4.97
N LYS A 211 6.53 10.54 -5.79
CA LYS A 211 5.88 9.32 -5.30
C LYS A 211 6.88 8.40 -4.59
N LEU A 212 8.02 8.13 -5.20
CA LEU A 212 9.06 7.28 -4.58
C LEU A 212 9.61 7.95 -3.30
N PHE A 213 9.93 9.24 -3.36
CA PHE A 213 10.45 9.98 -2.21
C PHE A 213 9.48 9.96 -1.02
N THR A 214 8.17 10.03 -1.26
CA THR A 214 7.15 9.95 -0.19
C THR A 214 7.26 8.63 0.58
N ASN A 215 7.37 7.51 -0.10
CA ASN A 215 7.46 6.20 0.56
C ASN A 215 8.84 5.98 1.18
N VAL A 216 9.91 6.37 0.49
CA VAL A 216 11.29 6.27 0.99
C VAL A 216 11.48 7.13 2.25
N TRP A 217 10.96 8.35 2.27
CA TRP A 217 11.00 9.21 3.46
C TRP A 217 10.35 8.55 4.68
N ARG A 218 9.17 7.94 4.49
CA ARG A 218 8.50 7.18 5.55
C ARG A 218 9.35 5.99 6.02
N TYR A 219 9.95 5.25 5.08
CA TYR A 219 10.78 4.09 5.39
C TYR A 219 12.03 4.45 6.19
N ILE A 220 12.69 5.57 5.83
CA ILE A 220 13.85 6.12 6.57
C ILE A 220 13.44 6.58 7.97
N LYS A 221 12.29 7.23 8.14
CA LYS A 221 11.78 7.63 9.46
C LYS A 221 11.59 6.42 10.38
N PHE A 222 11.00 5.34 9.87
CA PHE A 222 10.87 4.10 10.63
C PHE A 222 12.23 3.49 10.96
N ALA A 223 13.17 3.46 10.02
CA ALA A 223 14.53 2.96 10.29
C ALA A 223 15.23 3.76 11.38
N THR A 224 15.09 5.08 11.38
CA THR A 224 15.64 5.96 12.42
C THR A 224 15.04 5.62 13.79
N ALA A 225 13.70 5.48 13.88
CA ALA A 225 13.04 5.12 15.12
C ALA A 225 13.46 3.73 15.61
N ASN A 226 13.54 2.76 14.70
CA ASN A 226 13.97 1.39 15.01
C ASN A 226 15.42 1.35 15.48
N GLN A 227 16.32 2.11 14.86
CA GLN A 227 17.72 2.20 15.31
C GLN A 227 17.82 2.82 16.71
N PHE A 228 17.06 3.87 16.99
CA PHE A 228 17.03 4.48 18.32
C PHE A 228 16.42 3.54 19.36
N TYR A 229 15.38 2.80 19.00
CA TYR A 229 14.83 1.74 19.82
C TYR A 229 15.89 0.69 20.19
N MET A 230 16.62 0.16 19.20
CA MET A 230 17.68 -0.82 19.44
C MET A 230 18.72 -0.28 20.43
N MET A 231 19.17 0.96 20.24
CA MET A 231 20.15 1.61 21.12
C MET A 231 19.63 1.82 22.56
N ALA A 232 18.37 2.16 22.73
CA ALA A 232 17.72 2.31 24.03
C ALA A 232 17.54 0.96 24.72
N ASN A 233 16.99 -0.03 23.99
CA ASN A 233 16.72 -1.37 24.48
C ASN A 233 18.00 -2.10 24.91
N ASP A 234 19.12 -1.95 24.20
CA ASP A 234 20.43 -2.51 24.57
C ASP A 234 20.95 -2.00 25.92
N ARG A 235 20.41 -0.87 26.40
CA ARG A 235 20.71 -0.25 27.69
C ARG A 235 19.61 -0.47 28.74
N GLY A 236 18.60 -1.28 28.43
CA GLY A 236 17.45 -1.51 29.31
C GLY A 236 16.56 -0.27 29.48
N LEU A 237 16.63 0.70 28.55
CA LEU A 237 15.82 1.91 28.57
C LEU A 237 14.55 1.76 27.76
N ASP A 238 13.51 2.47 28.17
CA ASP A 238 12.23 2.51 27.47
C ASP A 238 12.25 3.56 26.35
N PHE A 239 12.27 3.09 25.10
CA PHE A 239 12.28 3.96 23.93
C PHE A 239 11.02 4.83 23.82
N GLU A 240 9.85 4.32 24.20
CA GLU A 240 8.60 5.09 24.10
C GLU A 240 8.62 6.32 25.03
N ARG A 241 9.20 6.19 26.23
CA ARG A 241 9.42 7.34 27.11
C ARG A 241 10.39 8.37 26.51
N ILE A 242 11.46 7.88 25.87
CA ILE A 242 12.43 8.75 25.19
C ILE A 242 11.73 9.45 24.01
N ARG A 243 10.99 8.72 23.17
CA ARG A 243 10.27 9.27 22.03
C ARG A 243 9.25 10.33 22.44
N LYS A 244 8.46 10.09 23.48
CA LYS A 244 7.53 11.09 24.05
C LYS A 244 8.28 12.34 24.52
N GLY A 245 9.40 12.19 25.21
CA GLY A 245 10.22 13.32 25.65
C GLY A 245 10.81 14.12 24.49
N LEU A 246 11.14 13.46 23.36
CA LEU A 246 11.62 14.13 22.15
C LEU A 246 10.52 14.90 21.41
N SER A 247 9.29 14.35 21.36
CA SER A 247 8.24 14.84 20.46
C SER A 247 7.21 15.74 21.15
N GLN A 248 7.07 15.65 22.48
CA GLN A 248 6.06 16.40 23.21
C GLN A 248 6.33 17.91 23.11
N ASP A 249 5.39 18.62 22.51
CA ASP A 249 5.44 20.08 22.31
C ASP A 249 6.70 20.60 21.61
N TYR A 250 7.37 19.71 20.83
CA TYR A 250 8.56 20.03 20.06
C TYR A 250 8.34 19.82 18.55
N PRO A 251 7.99 20.87 17.80
CA PRO A 251 7.57 20.75 16.38
C PRO A 251 8.60 20.05 15.47
N ARG A 252 9.91 20.14 15.79
CA ARG A 252 10.96 19.53 14.96
C ARG A 252 11.05 18.01 15.04
N ALA A 253 10.39 17.39 16.04
CA ALA A 253 10.34 15.95 16.22
C ALA A 253 8.90 15.41 16.41
N ALA A 254 7.89 16.24 16.18
CA ALA A 254 6.49 15.89 16.40
C ALA A 254 6.01 14.70 15.57
N ASP A 255 6.62 14.49 14.39
CA ASP A 255 6.29 13.40 13.45
C ASP A 255 7.17 12.16 13.58
N MET A 256 7.94 12.04 14.68
CA MET A 256 8.78 10.87 14.93
C MET A 256 7.93 9.63 15.22
N PRO A 257 8.00 8.57 14.39
CA PRO A 257 7.22 7.37 14.61
C PRO A 257 7.70 6.58 15.84
N GLY A 258 6.85 5.68 16.34
CA GLY A 258 7.27 4.63 17.25
C GLY A 258 8.16 3.59 16.58
N ALA A 259 8.77 2.71 17.39
CA ALA A 259 9.41 1.51 16.87
C ALA A 259 8.37 0.51 16.35
N GLY A 260 8.79 -0.43 15.51
CA GLY A 260 7.96 -1.51 15.01
C GLY A 260 8.36 -2.02 13.63
N PHE A 261 7.70 -3.05 13.17
CA PHE A 261 7.99 -3.64 11.87
C PHE A 261 7.51 -2.74 10.73
N ALA A 262 8.43 -2.02 10.10
CA ALA A 262 8.17 -1.22 8.91
C ALA A 262 8.10 -2.13 7.68
N ALA A 263 6.93 -2.66 7.43
CA ALA A 263 6.67 -3.73 6.48
C ALA A 263 5.67 -3.30 5.37
N GLY A 264 5.23 -4.26 4.59
CA GLY A 264 4.23 -4.12 3.55
C GLY A 264 4.79 -3.99 2.14
N PRO A 265 3.93 -4.06 1.13
CA PRO A 265 4.33 -4.22 -0.27
C PRO A 265 4.96 -2.98 -0.91
N CYS A 266 4.93 -1.83 -0.24
CA CYS A 266 5.30 -0.56 -0.88
C CYS A 266 6.62 0.02 -0.38
N LEU A 267 6.84 0.16 0.95
CA LEU A 267 7.96 0.95 1.48
C LEU A 267 9.33 0.38 1.07
N PHE A 268 9.53 -0.91 1.31
CA PHE A 268 10.76 -1.61 0.93
C PHE A 268 10.95 -1.57 -0.59
N LYS A 269 9.93 -1.95 -1.35
CA LYS A 269 9.97 -2.01 -2.81
C LYS A 269 10.33 -0.66 -3.43
N ASP A 270 9.68 0.41 -3.03
CA ASP A 270 9.90 1.75 -3.60
C ASP A 270 11.28 2.29 -3.22
N THR A 271 11.80 1.91 -2.05
CA THR A 271 13.18 2.22 -1.65
C THR A 271 14.19 1.53 -2.57
N MET A 272 13.96 0.25 -2.91
CA MET A 272 14.83 -0.49 -3.83
C MET A 272 14.69 0.01 -5.28
N GLN A 273 13.51 0.42 -5.71
CA GLN A 273 13.32 1.08 -7.02
C GLN A 273 14.12 2.37 -7.11
N LEU A 274 14.12 3.20 -6.07
CA LEU A 274 14.91 4.42 -6.03
C LEU A 274 16.41 4.13 -5.99
N ALA A 275 16.84 3.09 -5.27
CA ALA A 275 18.24 2.66 -5.27
C ALA A 275 18.68 2.22 -6.67
N ALA A 276 17.88 1.40 -7.36
CA ALA A 276 18.17 0.95 -8.72
C ALA A 276 18.21 2.14 -9.71
N PHE A 277 17.31 3.11 -9.58
CA PHE A 277 17.31 4.31 -10.40
C PHE A 277 18.59 5.14 -10.22
N ASN A 278 19.11 5.20 -9.00
CA ASN A 278 20.37 5.91 -8.70
C ASN A 278 21.61 4.98 -8.80
N ASN A 279 21.61 4.01 -9.72
CA ASN A 279 22.72 3.08 -9.95
C ASN A 279 23.18 2.35 -8.71
N ASN A 280 22.27 1.99 -7.81
CA ASN A 280 22.50 1.40 -6.48
C ASN A 280 23.39 2.26 -5.54
N ASN A 281 23.55 3.54 -5.83
CA ASN A 281 24.26 4.49 -4.98
C ASN A 281 23.29 5.26 -4.08
N PHE A 282 22.59 4.52 -3.20
CA PHE A 282 21.61 5.10 -2.25
C PHE A 282 21.85 4.58 -0.83
N ALA A 283 22.92 5.07 -0.20
CA ALA A 283 23.35 4.62 1.12
C ALA A 283 22.26 4.70 2.21
N LEU A 284 21.50 5.81 2.28
CA LEU A 284 20.39 5.98 3.22
C LEU A 284 19.29 4.90 3.04
N GLY A 285 18.92 4.59 1.81
CA GLY A 285 17.91 3.58 1.51
C GLY A 285 18.38 2.17 1.87
N HIS A 286 19.61 1.81 1.51
CA HIS A 286 20.19 0.51 1.87
C HIS A 286 20.35 0.34 3.38
N THR A 287 20.78 1.38 4.09
CA THR A 287 20.88 1.35 5.55
C THR A 287 19.50 1.24 6.19
N ALA A 288 18.52 1.99 5.71
CA ALA A 288 17.13 1.89 6.19
C ALA A 288 16.56 0.47 5.98
N MET A 289 16.83 -0.14 4.82
CA MET A 289 16.44 -1.53 4.54
C MET A 289 17.11 -2.49 5.53
N THR A 290 18.41 -2.38 5.74
CA THR A 290 19.13 -3.26 6.67
C THR A 290 18.59 -3.17 8.10
N ILE A 291 18.26 -1.97 8.57
CA ILE A 291 17.70 -1.76 9.91
C ILE A 291 16.28 -2.35 10.01
N ASN A 292 15.37 -1.96 9.10
CA ASN A 292 13.98 -2.38 9.17
C ASN A 292 13.81 -3.88 8.96
N GLU A 293 14.48 -4.44 7.94
CA GLU A 293 14.47 -5.86 7.66
C GLU A 293 15.23 -6.69 8.69
N GLY A 294 16.18 -6.10 9.38
CA GLY A 294 16.96 -6.71 10.46
C GLY A 294 16.25 -6.75 11.82
N LEU A 295 15.18 -5.96 12.01
CA LEU A 295 14.52 -5.84 13.31
C LEU A 295 13.98 -7.16 13.87
N PRO A 296 13.37 -8.07 13.08
CA PRO A 296 12.98 -9.39 13.59
C PRO A 296 14.16 -10.22 14.11
N LEU A 297 15.31 -10.17 13.44
CA LEU A 297 16.53 -10.85 13.88
C LEU A 297 17.05 -10.26 15.21
N TYR A 298 17.08 -8.93 15.30
CA TYR A 298 17.47 -8.24 16.54
C TYR A 298 16.55 -8.66 17.70
N LEU A 299 15.24 -8.66 17.48
CA LEU A 299 14.26 -9.05 18.48
C LEU A 299 14.49 -10.47 19.00
N VAL A 300 14.65 -11.44 18.10
CA VAL A 300 14.90 -12.83 18.49
C VAL A 300 16.22 -12.96 19.24
N HIS A 301 17.29 -12.29 18.79
CA HIS A 301 18.58 -12.30 19.48
C HIS A 301 18.46 -11.75 20.93
N ARG A 302 17.66 -10.70 21.16
CA ARG A 302 17.41 -10.16 22.51
C ARG A 302 16.63 -11.15 23.38
N LEU A 303 15.65 -11.85 22.79
CA LEU A 303 14.89 -12.87 23.49
C LEU A 303 15.77 -14.07 23.89
N GLU A 304 16.65 -14.56 23.01
CA GLU A 304 17.63 -15.62 23.30
C GLU A 304 18.58 -15.28 24.47
N GLN A 305 18.86 -14.00 24.69
CA GLN A 305 19.70 -13.57 25.83
C GLN A 305 18.98 -13.66 27.17
N ARG A 306 17.66 -13.75 27.18
CA ARG A 306 16.81 -13.72 28.38
C ARG A 306 16.05 -15.02 28.64
N PHE A 307 15.82 -15.80 27.60
CA PHE A 307 14.98 -16.99 27.63
C PHE A 307 15.66 -18.16 26.91
N ASP A 308 15.47 -19.36 27.41
CA ASP A 308 15.81 -20.59 26.67
C ASP A 308 14.70 -20.91 25.66
N LEU A 309 14.72 -20.21 24.54
CA LEU A 309 13.68 -20.34 23.50
C LEU A 309 13.51 -21.77 23.01
N GLY A 310 14.58 -22.58 23.00
CA GLY A 310 14.54 -23.97 22.54
C GLY A 310 13.60 -24.87 23.34
N SER A 311 13.33 -24.50 24.57
CA SER A 311 12.38 -25.22 25.46
C SER A 311 10.99 -24.57 25.54
N MET A 312 10.76 -23.44 24.84
CA MET A 312 9.54 -22.64 24.96
C MET A 312 8.66 -22.70 23.72
N THR A 313 7.35 -22.56 23.94
CA THR A 313 6.37 -22.24 22.91
C THR A 313 6.23 -20.72 22.82
N VAL A 314 6.49 -20.14 21.63
CA VAL A 314 6.39 -18.69 21.38
C VAL A 314 5.14 -18.38 20.58
N GLY A 315 4.28 -17.52 21.12
CA GLY A 315 3.07 -17.02 20.46
C GLY A 315 3.30 -15.69 19.75
N ILE A 316 3.03 -15.62 18.44
CA ILE A 316 3.09 -14.39 17.65
C ILE A 316 1.68 -13.82 17.53
N LEU A 317 1.49 -12.59 18.00
CA LEU A 317 0.24 -11.85 17.93
C LEU A 317 0.30 -10.83 16.78
N GLY A 318 -0.42 -11.12 15.71
CA GLY A 318 -0.48 -10.29 14.49
C GLY A 318 0.45 -10.76 13.38
N MET A 319 -0.15 -11.14 12.25
CA MET A 319 0.54 -11.65 11.06
C MET A 319 0.40 -10.72 9.86
N ALA A 320 -0.59 -9.83 9.84
CA ALA A 320 -0.71 -8.77 8.83
C ALA A 320 0.49 -7.81 8.87
N PHE A 321 0.75 -7.10 7.77
CA PHE A 321 1.91 -6.19 7.72
C PHE A 321 1.72 -4.90 8.54
N LYS A 322 0.48 -4.57 8.91
CA LYS A 322 0.13 -3.41 9.76
C LYS A 322 -1.14 -3.67 10.56
N GLY A 323 -1.40 -2.85 11.56
CA GLY A 323 -2.67 -2.89 12.31
C GLY A 323 -3.90 -2.62 11.45
N GLU A 324 -5.03 -3.24 11.81
CA GLU A 324 -6.33 -3.06 11.15
C GLU A 324 -6.30 -3.36 9.64
N SER A 325 -5.60 -4.43 9.25
CA SER A 325 -5.48 -4.90 7.86
C SER A 325 -5.45 -6.43 7.84
N ASP A 326 -5.98 -7.00 6.78
CA ASP A 326 -5.93 -8.44 6.45
C ASP A 326 -4.78 -8.78 5.48
N ASP A 327 -4.01 -7.77 5.03
CA ASP A 327 -2.93 -7.94 4.06
C ASP A 327 -1.64 -8.46 4.71
N ILE A 328 -1.21 -9.64 4.27
CA ILE A 328 0.00 -10.30 4.75
C ILE A 328 1.23 -10.07 3.86
N ARG A 329 1.08 -9.34 2.73
CA ARG A 329 2.15 -9.16 1.75
C ARG A 329 3.35 -8.45 2.37
N SER A 330 4.52 -9.07 2.25
CA SER A 330 5.79 -8.56 2.81
C SER A 330 5.72 -8.24 4.31
N SER A 331 4.87 -8.93 5.07
CA SER A 331 4.81 -8.79 6.52
C SER A 331 6.07 -9.36 7.18
N LEU A 332 6.71 -8.56 8.03
CA LEU A 332 7.86 -8.99 8.82
C LEU A 332 7.51 -9.97 9.95
N SER A 333 6.22 -10.12 10.28
CA SER A 333 5.75 -11.16 11.20
C SER A 333 6.03 -12.56 10.66
N TYR A 334 5.91 -12.78 9.35
CA TYR A 334 6.29 -14.05 8.73
C TYR A 334 7.80 -14.29 8.72
N LYS A 335 8.60 -13.24 8.60
CA LYS A 335 10.06 -13.33 8.78
C LYS A 335 10.39 -13.72 10.22
N LEU A 336 9.76 -13.08 11.19
CA LEU A 336 9.87 -13.42 12.60
C LEU A 336 9.49 -14.89 12.85
N LYS A 337 8.33 -15.35 12.34
CA LYS A 337 7.88 -16.75 12.43
C LYS A 337 8.96 -17.73 11.94
N ARG A 338 9.56 -17.44 10.77
CA ARG A 338 10.62 -18.30 10.20
C ARG A 338 11.87 -18.35 11.06
N ILE A 339 12.29 -17.21 11.64
CA ILE A 339 13.46 -17.15 12.51
C ILE A 339 13.18 -17.92 13.79
N LEU A 340 12.03 -17.73 14.43
CA LEU A 340 11.64 -18.43 15.65
C LEU A 340 11.46 -19.93 15.44
N ALA A 341 11.03 -20.38 14.26
CA ALA A 341 10.92 -21.80 13.94
C ALA A 341 12.26 -22.57 14.01
N PHE A 342 13.40 -21.87 13.92
CA PHE A 342 14.73 -22.45 14.12
C PHE A 342 15.25 -22.34 15.56
N LYS A 343 14.58 -21.53 16.40
CA LYS A 343 15.10 -21.12 17.71
C LYS A 343 14.21 -21.57 18.86
N ALA A 344 12.90 -21.61 18.65
CA ALA A 344 11.91 -21.97 19.67
C ALA A 344 11.52 -23.46 19.57
N GLY A 345 11.04 -24.01 20.68
CA GLY A 345 10.48 -25.36 20.71
C GLY A 345 9.21 -25.50 19.86
N GLU A 346 8.33 -24.52 19.93
CA GLU A 346 7.13 -24.41 19.10
C GLU A 346 6.83 -22.94 18.79
N VAL A 347 6.19 -22.65 17.63
CA VAL A 347 5.74 -21.30 17.26
C VAL A 347 4.27 -21.34 16.90
N LEU A 348 3.46 -20.60 17.63
CA LEU A 348 2.03 -20.43 17.39
C LEU A 348 1.76 -19.01 16.88
N CYS A 349 0.77 -18.86 15.99
CA CYS A 349 0.43 -17.56 15.41
C CYS A 349 -1.07 -17.30 15.46
N THR A 350 -1.44 -16.05 15.64
CA THR A 350 -2.83 -15.58 15.55
C THR A 350 -2.88 -14.21 14.87
N ASP A 351 -4.01 -13.91 14.22
CA ASP A 351 -4.32 -12.58 13.68
C ASP A 351 -5.85 -12.40 13.66
N PRO A 352 -6.38 -11.26 14.12
CA PRO A 352 -7.84 -11.03 14.17
C PRO A 352 -8.44 -10.66 12.80
N TYR A 353 -7.63 -10.28 11.79
CA TYR A 353 -8.08 -9.85 10.47
C TYR A 353 -7.75 -10.85 9.38
N VAL A 354 -6.66 -11.59 9.49
CA VAL A 354 -6.25 -12.59 8.50
C VAL A 354 -7.10 -13.83 8.65
N SER A 355 -7.83 -14.18 7.60
CA SER A 355 -8.71 -15.36 7.63
C SER A 355 -7.94 -16.68 7.51
N ALA A 356 -8.53 -17.76 8.00
CA ALA A 356 -8.00 -19.12 7.82
C ALA A 356 -7.94 -19.56 6.35
N ALA A 357 -8.68 -18.91 5.44
CA ALA A 357 -8.55 -19.14 4.01
C ALA A 357 -7.25 -18.58 3.43
N VAL A 358 -6.70 -17.51 4.05
CA VAL A 358 -5.43 -16.88 3.66
C VAL A 358 -4.26 -17.58 4.33
N ASP A 359 -4.35 -17.85 5.64
CA ASP A 359 -3.33 -18.62 6.37
C ASP A 359 -4.01 -19.64 7.31
N PRO A 360 -4.14 -20.92 6.87
CA PRO A 360 -4.78 -21.96 7.66
C PRO A 360 -3.97 -22.41 8.91
N SER A 361 -2.76 -21.88 9.11
CA SER A 361 -1.94 -22.16 10.29
C SER A 361 -2.25 -21.26 11.49
N LEU A 362 -3.13 -20.28 11.34
CA LEU A 362 -3.50 -19.36 12.41
C LEU A 362 -4.45 -20.06 13.40
N LEU A 363 -4.23 -19.80 14.69
CA LEU A 363 -5.04 -20.31 15.79
C LEU A 363 -5.86 -19.18 16.42
N PRO A 364 -6.93 -19.51 17.17
CA PRO A 364 -7.64 -18.54 18.00
C PRO A 364 -6.69 -17.87 19.01
N LEU A 365 -6.94 -16.60 19.31
CA LEU A 365 -6.11 -15.80 20.23
C LEU A 365 -5.96 -16.47 21.60
N GLU A 366 -7.07 -16.95 22.15
CA GLU A 366 -7.13 -17.60 23.46
C GLU A 366 -6.25 -18.84 23.51
N GLU A 367 -6.27 -19.67 22.45
CA GLU A 367 -5.45 -20.86 22.33
C GLU A 367 -3.96 -20.50 22.26
N VAL A 368 -3.59 -19.48 21.47
CA VAL A 368 -2.20 -19.01 21.40
C VAL A 368 -1.75 -18.51 22.77
N ILE A 369 -2.56 -17.72 23.47
CA ILE A 369 -2.22 -17.23 24.79
C ILE A 369 -2.06 -18.39 25.79
N GLU A 370 -2.96 -19.36 25.80
CA GLU A 370 -2.93 -20.48 26.73
C GLU A 370 -1.69 -21.35 26.55
N ARG A 371 -1.37 -21.71 25.30
CA ARG A 371 -0.30 -22.66 24.97
C ARG A 371 1.11 -22.06 24.95
N SER A 372 1.23 -20.74 24.80
CA SER A 372 2.54 -20.09 24.71
C SER A 372 3.15 -19.85 26.09
N ASP A 373 4.47 -19.90 26.17
CA ASP A 373 5.28 -19.49 27.33
C ASP A 373 5.74 -18.02 27.23
N LEU A 374 5.87 -17.51 26.00
CA LEU A 374 6.27 -16.15 25.65
C LEU A 374 5.39 -15.63 24.52
N LEU A 375 4.96 -14.39 24.60
CA LEU A 375 4.18 -13.73 23.56
C LEU A 375 4.99 -12.62 22.89
N VAL A 376 4.80 -12.45 21.57
CA VAL A 376 5.41 -11.37 20.78
C VAL A 376 4.30 -10.61 20.03
N VAL A 377 4.12 -9.33 20.33
CA VAL A 377 3.22 -8.46 19.57
C VAL A 377 3.93 -8.00 18.30
N ALA A 378 3.63 -8.67 17.18
CA ALA A 378 4.28 -8.43 15.89
C ALA A 378 3.53 -7.43 15.02
N THR A 379 2.18 -7.31 15.20
CA THR A 379 1.35 -6.31 14.51
C THR A 379 0.47 -5.58 15.55
N PRO A 380 0.36 -4.23 15.46
CA PRO A 380 -0.32 -3.43 16.49
C PRO A 380 -1.84 -3.38 16.29
N HIS A 381 -2.52 -4.53 16.33
CA HIS A 381 -3.97 -4.57 16.25
C HIS A 381 -4.62 -4.02 17.53
N PRO A 382 -5.72 -3.23 17.44
CA PRO A 382 -6.44 -2.69 18.58
C PRO A 382 -6.97 -3.77 19.54
N GLN A 383 -7.27 -4.96 19.03
CA GLN A 383 -7.78 -6.11 19.79
C GLN A 383 -6.79 -6.60 20.87
N TYR A 384 -5.50 -6.31 20.71
CA TYR A 384 -4.49 -6.66 21.71
C TYR A 384 -4.38 -5.63 22.83
N ARG A 385 -5.00 -4.44 22.68
CA ARG A 385 -5.06 -3.45 23.75
C ARG A 385 -5.84 -4.00 24.94
N GLY A 386 -5.26 -3.88 26.10
CA GLY A 386 -5.88 -4.40 27.33
C GLY A 386 -5.73 -5.90 27.54
N LEU A 387 -4.92 -6.59 26.71
CA LEU A 387 -4.55 -7.98 26.98
C LEU A 387 -3.90 -8.08 28.36
N VAL A 388 -4.51 -8.90 29.24
CA VAL A 388 -3.99 -9.19 30.58
C VAL A 388 -3.41 -10.61 30.55
N THR A 389 -2.12 -10.72 30.82
CA THR A 389 -1.43 -12.01 30.91
C THR A 389 -0.31 -11.93 31.95
N SER A 390 -0.04 -13.04 32.63
CA SER A 390 1.13 -13.21 33.49
C SER A 390 2.37 -13.65 32.73
N LYS A 391 2.23 -13.98 31.44
CA LYS A 391 3.34 -14.46 30.60
C LYS A 391 4.23 -13.29 30.17
N PRO A 392 5.53 -13.51 29.93
CA PRO A 392 6.38 -12.50 29.32
C PRO A 392 5.83 -12.07 27.96
N VAL A 393 5.89 -10.75 27.68
CA VAL A 393 5.46 -10.19 26.39
C VAL A 393 6.56 -9.30 25.80
N ALA A 394 6.95 -9.55 24.59
CA ALA A 394 7.77 -8.65 23.78
C ALA A 394 6.84 -7.75 22.95
N ASP A 395 6.71 -6.50 23.34
CA ASP A 395 5.84 -5.51 22.69
C ASP A 395 6.67 -4.34 22.14
N ILE A 396 7.12 -4.45 20.88
CA ILE A 396 7.90 -3.40 20.22
C ILE A 396 7.05 -2.20 19.79
N TRP A 397 5.72 -2.35 19.81
CA TRP A 397 4.77 -1.33 19.36
C TRP A 397 4.18 -0.51 20.52
N ASN A 398 4.43 -0.94 21.76
CA ASN A 398 3.76 -0.39 22.94
C ASN A 398 2.22 -0.47 22.88
N VAL A 399 1.69 -1.54 22.30
CA VAL A 399 0.22 -1.78 22.22
C VAL A 399 -0.38 -1.94 23.61
N LEU A 400 0.35 -2.59 24.53
CA LEU A 400 -0.06 -2.83 25.90
C LEU A 400 0.16 -1.62 26.83
N GLY A 401 0.82 -0.55 26.34
CA GLY A 401 1.05 0.66 27.12
C GLY A 401 2.08 0.52 28.26
N GLN A 402 2.85 -0.57 28.28
CA GLN A 402 3.81 -0.88 29.35
C GLN A 402 5.26 -0.43 29.01
N GLY A 403 5.43 0.30 27.93
CA GLY A 403 6.72 0.71 27.37
C GLY A 403 7.25 -0.30 26.35
N VAL A 404 8.32 0.08 25.66
CA VAL A 404 8.96 -0.71 24.61
C VAL A 404 10.27 -1.25 25.13
N LYS A 405 10.21 -2.47 25.69
CA LYS A 405 11.37 -3.21 26.25
C LYS A 405 11.27 -4.68 25.86
N VAL A 406 12.38 -5.26 25.42
CA VAL A 406 12.50 -6.68 25.11
C VAL A 406 13.78 -7.25 25.76
#